data_acbcf9674ed6e4527bbb684dbbcaca6a
#
_entry.id   acbcf9674ed6e4527bbb684dbbcaca6a
#
_cell.length_a   1.000
_cell.length_b   1.000
_cell.length_c   1.000
_cell.angle_alpha   90.00
_cell.angle_beta   90.00
_cell.angle_gamma   90.00
#
_symmetry.space_group_name_H-M   'P 1'
#
loop_
_entity.id
_entity.type
_entity.pdbx_description
1 polymer ?
#
loop_
_entity_poly.entity_id
_entity_poly.type
_entity_poly.pdbx_seq_one_letter_code
_entity_poly.pdbx_strand_id
1 'polypeptide(L)'
;MKKFLLSLFAFCVSLTSFANITLNGIEYTIDTLSMYPVGPGSTFYELRMLRIGAKGRLDCWLMTVDTKNPYITIEQVLAKDQLVGTERPSAMAERKTTDKKIFFGGTNGDFFATTGDVGRPVGFTVVNNEFAYIPIPTDRKMGGVDEQMRGVIAKTMEYSGALVLEDTTLNIAHVNYGRQSNELVLFNQHNGATTNTNAYGTELLIELLPDNMWGTNATIRAKVTDKQTQIGSMAIPDGQAVLSGHGTMAAELEKLNVGDEVTIQFSLKLDGVVTNLSQCIGAD
;
A
#
# COMPACT_ATOMS: atom_id res chain seq x y z
N MET A 1 65.21 -28.88 6.38
CA MET A 1 64.16 -28.76 5.37
C MET A 1 63.29 -27.57 5.73
N LYS A 2 63.50 -26.42 5.06
CA LYS A 2 62.71 -25.18 5.29
C LYS A 2 61.53 -25.22 4.34
N LYS A 3 60.29 -25.22 4.87
CA LYS A 3 59.07 -25.11 4.12
C LYS A 3 58.86 -23.63 3.76
N PHE A 4 58.93 -23.30 2.49
CA PHE A 4 58.53 -22.02 1.92
C PHE A 4 57.00 -21.97 1.90
N LEU A 5 56.37 -21.09 2.64
CA LEU A 5 54.96 -20.78 2.57
C LEU A 5 54.77 -19.71 1.49
N LEU A 6 54.27 -20.11 0.33
CA LEU A 6 53.93 -19.19 -0.77
C LEU A 6 52.52 -18.61 -0.44
N SER A 7 52.47 -17.39 0.06
CA SER A 7 51.23 -16.67 0.22
C SER A 7 50.81 -16.06 -1.12
N LEU A 8 49.78 -16.65 -1.71
CA LEU A 8 49.12 -16.16 -2.93
C LEU A 8 48.32 -14.92 -2.59
N PHE A 9 48.85 -13.73 -2.83
CA PHE A 9 48.08 -12.49 -2.81
C PHE A 9 47.18 -12.46 -4.05
N ALA A 10 45.89 -12.76 -3.85
CA ALA A 10 44.90 -12.55 -4.91
C ALA A 10 44.67 -11.02 -5.04
N PHE A 11 45.24 -10.45 -6.07
CA PHE A 11 45.00 -9.09 -6.49
C PHE A 11 43.60 -9.05 -7.10
N CYS A 12 42.57 -8.71 -6.36
CA CYS A 12 41.26 -8.39 -6.91
C CYS A 12 41.38 -7.08 -7.69
N VAL A 13 41.61 -7.20 -9.01
CA VAL A 13 41.39 -6.10 -9.94
C VAL A 13 39.87 -5.90 -10.01
N SER A 14 39.36 -4.92 -9.32
CA SER A 14 37.99 -4.45 -9.53
C SER A 14 37.93 -3.83 -10.94
N LEU A 15 37.43 -4.60 -11.89
CA LEU A 15 37.00 -4.08 -13.19
C LEU A 15 35.81 -3.19 -12.91
N THR A 16 36.01 -1.88 -12.82
CA THR A 16 34.94 -0.89 -12.86
C THR A 16 34.33 -0.92 -14.24
N SER A 17 33.30 -1.73 -14.44
CA SER A 17 32.48 -1.64 -15.65
C SER A 17 31.60 -0.39 -15.52
N PHE A 18 31.91 0.66 -16.25
CA PHE A 18 31.03 1.80 -16.39
C PHE A 18 29.83 1.35 -17.24
N ALA A 19 28.69 1.18 -16.59
CA ALA A 19 27.43 0.97 -17.31
C ALA A 19 26.83 2.35 -17.63
N ASN A 20 26.34 2.52 -18.84
CA ASN A 20 25.56 3.71 -19.20
C ASN A 20 24.09 3.42 -19.02
N ILE A 21 23.34 4.42 -18.55
CA ILE A 21 21.88 4.37 -18.46
C ILE A 21 21.29 5.64 -19.08
N THR A 22 20.15 5.50 -19.73
CA THR A 22 19.38 6.65 -20.22
C THR A 22 18.15 6.85 -19.35
N LEU A 23 18.05 8.01 -18.70
CA LEU A 23 16.89 8.43 -17.91
C LEU A 23 16.28 9.68 -18.55
N ASN A 24 15.02 9.61 -18.95
CA ASN A 24 14.30 10.68 -19.61
C ASN A 24 15.06 11.31 -20.81
N GLY A 25 15.70 10.45 -21.63
CA GLY A 25 16.47 10.87 -22.78
C GLY A 25 17.86 11.47 -22.47
N ILE A 26 18.29 11.46 -21.21
CA ILE A 26 19.61 11.93 -20.78
C ILE A 26 20.48 10.71 -20.45
N GLU A 27 21.68 10.66 -21.04
CA GLU A 27 22.63 9.59 -20.77
C GLU A 27 23.51 9.89 -19.56
N TYR A 28 23.75 8.86 -18.76
CA TYR A 28 24.61 8.91 -17.57
C TYR A 28 25.57 7.73 -17.56
N THR A 29 26.78 7.95 -17.09
CA THR A 29 27.67 6.88 -16.62
C THR A 29 27.35 6.57 -15.17
N ILE A 30 27.38 5.29 -14.79
CA ILE A 30 27.13 4.84 -13.41
C ILE A 30 28.46 4.45 -12.77
N ASP A 31 28.72 5.03 -11.61
CA ASP A 31 29.82 4.66 -10.71
C ASP A 31 29.20 4.05 -9.44
N THR A 32 29.60 2.82 -9.10
CA THR A 32 29.16 2.12 -7.88
C THR A 32 30.13 2.47 -6.77
N LEU A 33 29.70 3.34 -5.85
CA LEU A 33 30.52 3.77 -4.70
C LEU A 33 30.59 2.71 -3.61
N SER A 34 29.48 2.06 -3.33
CA SER A 34 29.43 0.91 -2.42
C SER A 34 28.37 -0.11 -2.84
N MET A 35 28.62 -1.37 -2.48
CA MET A 35 27.69 -2.48 -2.71
C MET A 35 27.92 -3.53 -1.62
N TYR A 36 26.85 -3.91 -0.91
CA TYR A 36 26.92 -4.95 0.11
C TYR A 36 25.57 -5.64 0.32
N PRO A 37 25.56 -6.92 0.72
CA PRO A 37 24.32 -7.62 1.07
C PRO A 37 23.74 -7.05 2.38
N VAL A 38 22.42 -6.89 2.42
CA VAL A 38 21.68 -6.37 3.60
C VAL A 38 20.75 -7.40 4.22
N GLY A 39 20.43 -8.45 3.46
CA GLY A 39 19.57 -9.54 3.90
C GLY A 39 19.57 -10.68 2.89
N PRO A 40 18.85 -11.77 3.15
CA PRO A 40 18.75 -12.89 2.21
C PRO A 40 18.25 -12.42 0.85
N GLY A 41 19.03 -12.64 -0.24
CA GLY A 41 18.64 -12.22 -1.59
C GLY A 41 18.49 -10.72 -1.80
N SER A 42 19.08 -9.90 -0.92
CA SER A 42 18.97 -8.44 -0.99
C SER A 42 20.33 -7.76 -0.95
N THR A 43 20.52 -6.78 -1.83
CA THR A 43 21.77 -6.03 -1.95
C THR A 43 21.48 -4.54 -1.99
N PHE A 44 22.23 -3.78 -1.21
CA PHE A 44 22.22 -2.32 -1.22
C PHE A 44 23.34 -1.80 -2.10
N TYR A 45 23.06 -0.74 -2.84
CA TYR A 45 23.99 -0.03 -3.71
C TYR A 45 23.94 1.47 -3.40
N GLU A 46 25.10 2.08 -3.34
CA GLU A 46 25.27 3.51 -3.44
C GLU A 46 25.86 3.82 -4.82
N LEU A 47 25.10 4.53 -5.63
CA LEU A 47 25.43 4.82 -7.03
C LEU A 47 25.62 6.31 -7.23
N ARG A 48 26.62 6.66 -8.03
CA ARG A 48 26.79 8.00 -8.58
C ARG A 48 26.59 7.96 -10.08
N MET A 49 25.68 8.75 -10.58
CA MET A 49 25.41 8.89 -12.01
C MET A 49 25.89 10.25 -12.48
N LEU A 50 26.81 10.25 -13.45
CA LEU A 50 27.36 11.46 -14.04
C LEU A 50 26.78 11.64 -15.46
N ARG A 51 26.19 12.80 -15.71
CA ARG A 51 25.61 13.12 -17.01
C ARG A 51 26.71 13.16 -18.10
N ILE A 52 26.48 12.48 -19.22
CA ILE A 52 27.36 12.47 -20.38
C ILE A 52 27.15 13.76 -21.19
N GLY A 53 28.23 14.41 -21.57
CA GLY A 53 28.20 15.61 -22.42
C GLY A 53 27.76 16.92 -21.76
N ALA A 54 27.44 16.91 -20.47
CA ALA A 54 27.10 18.12 -19.72
C ALA A 54 27.43 17.99 -18.23
N LYS A 55 27.47 19.09 -17.51
CA LYS A 55 27.57 19.05 -16.04
C LYS A 55 26.27 18.53 -15.46
N GLY A 56 26.35 17.62 -14.50
CA GLY A 56 25.22 17.08 -13.75
C GLY A 56 25.58 15.78 -13.05
N ARG A 57 25.10 15.61 -11.83
CA ARG A 57 25.30 14.43 -10.98
C ARG A 57 23.99 14.09 -10.30
N LEU A 58 23.69 12.79 -10.25
CA LEU A 58 22.65 12.22 -9.41
C LEU A 58 23.32 11.21 -8.47
N ASP A 59 23.06 11.31 -7.19
CA ASP A 59 23.41 10.26 -6.23
C ASP A 59 22.14 9.43 -5.97
N CYS A 60 22.26 8.11 -6.03
CA CYS A 60 21.14 7.18 -5.94
C CYS A 60 21.49 6.06 -4.95
N TRP A 61 20.55 5.76 -4.08
CA TRP A 61 20.58 4.60 -3.18
C TRP A 61 19.57 3.59 -3.68
N LEU A 62 20.04 2.42 -4.04
CA LEU A 62 19.22 1.36 -4.61
C LEU A 62 19.30 0.12 -3.71
N MET A 63 18.18 -0.49 -3.46
CA MET A 63 18.11 -1.82 -2.87
C MET A 63 17.44 -2.78 -3.86
N THR A 64 18.16 -3.84 -4.23
CA THR A 64 17.59 -4.94 -5.01
C THR A 64 17.12 -6.04 -4.08
N VAL A 65 16.01 -6.68 -4.45
CA VAL A 65 15.38 -7.73 -3.66
C VAL A 65 14.99 -8.88 -4.58
N ASP A 66 15.43 -10.08 -4.27
CA ASP A 66 14.96 -11.31 -4.95
C ASP A 66 13.64 -11.76 -4.31
N THR A 67 12.53 -11.39 -4.92
CA THR A 67 11.19 -11.74 -4.43
C THR A 67 10.83 -13.22 -4.59
N LYS A 68 11.67 -14.03 -5.27
CA LYS A 68 11.53 -15.49 -5.30
C LYS A 68 12.14 -16.17 -4.07
N ASN A 69 12.92 -15.44 -3.30
CA ASN A 69 13.47 -15.95 -2.05
C ASN A 69 12.34 -16.08 -1.01
N PRO A 70 12.05 -17.28 -0.49
CA PRO A 70 10.92 -17.51 0.41
C PRO A 70 11.07 -16.83 1.79
N TYR A 71 12.25 -16.29 2.09
CA TYR A 71 12.52 -15.56 3.35
C TYR A 71 12.38 -14.05 3.20
N ILE A 72 11.93 -13.56 2.02
CA ILE A 72 11.77 -12.13 1.74
C ILE A 72 10.30 -11.82 1.50
N THR A 73 9.84 -10.74 2.14
CA THR A 73 8.56 -10.09 1.84
C THR A 73 8.76 -8.60 1.67
N ILE A 74 7.95 -7.99 0.82
CA ILE A 74 7.85 -6.54 0.67
C ILE A 74 6.51 -6.14 1.29
N GLU A 75 6.53 -5.18 2.21
CA GLU A 75 5.33 -4.73 2.90
C GLU A 75 5.18 -3.22 2.85
N GLN A 76 3.96 -2.77 2.64
CA GLN A 76 3.54 -1.41 2.86
C GLN A 76 3.29 -1.22 4.37
N VAL A 77 3.94 -0.25 4.97
CA VAL A 77 3.75 0.10 6.38
C VAL A 77 3.23 1.53 6.48
N LEU A 78 2.08 1.70 7.11
CA LEU A 78 1.54 3.00 7.45
C LEU A 78 2.12 3.51 8.78
N ALA A 79 2.21 4.82 8.94
CA ALA A 79 2.61 5.42 10.21
C ALA A 79 1.65 5.00 11.33
N LYS A 80 2.17 4.33 12.38
CA LYS A 80 1.35 3.81 13.49
C LYS A 80 0.21 2.87 13.03
N ASP A 81 0.37 2.24 11.87
CA ASP A 81 -0.62 1.38 11.20
C ASP A 81 -1.94 2.08 10.83
N GLN A 82 -1.94 3.41 10.73
CA GLN A 82 -3.09 4.24 10.40
C GLN A 82 -2.77 5.20 9.25
N LEU A 83 -3.81 5.66 8.55
CA LEU A 83 -3.68 6.62 7.44
C LEU A 83 -3.24 8.01 7.90
N VAL A 84 -3.62 8.40 9.12
CA VAL A 84 -3.29 9.72 9.67
C VAL A 84 -2.20 9.59 10.71
N GLY A 85 -1.13 10.36 10.52
CA GLY A 85 0.02 10.37 11.41
C GLY A 85 1.33 10.31 10.63
N THR A 86 2.41 10.61 11.32
CA THR A 86 3.77 10.54 10.76
C THR A 86 4.66 9.67 11.61
N GLU A 87 5.51 8.91 10.94
CA GLU A 87 6.51 8.06 11.58
C GLU A 87 7.71 7.94 10.64
N ARG A 88 8.92 7.89 11.18
CA ARG A 88 10.12 7.69 10.37
C ARG A 88 10.20 6.25 9.89
N PRO A 89 10.66 5.96 8.67
CA PRO A 89 10.82 4.57 8.18
C PRO A 89 11.64 3.68 9.11
N SER A 90 12.69 4.21 9.76
CA SER A 90 13.48 3.47 10.74
C SER A 90 12.66 3.09 11.99
N ALA A 91 11.80 3.98 12.49
CA ALA A 91 10.92 3.69 13.61
C ALA A 91 9.81 2.69 13.22
N MET A 92 9.27 2.77 11.99
CA MET A 92 8.36 1.77 11.45
C MET A 92 9.02 0.39 11.40
N ALA A 93 10.26 0.31 10.89
CA ALA A 93 11.03 -0.92 10.80
C ALA A 93 11.27 -1.53 12.19
N GLU A 94 11.67 -0.73 13.17
CA GLU A 94 11.86 -1.16 14.56
C GLU A 94 10.55 -1.69 15.17
N ARG A 95 9.44 -0.93 15.04
CA ARG A 95 8.12 -1.29 15.58
C ARG A 95 7.55 -2.57 14.97
N LYS A 96 7.80 -2.81 13.67
CA LYS A 96 7.27 -3.98 12.94
C LYS A 96 8.18 -5.20 13.01
N THR A 97 9.42 -5.04 13.49
CA THR A 97 10.35 -6.16 13.67
C THR A 97 9.95 -7.01 14.87
N THR A 98 9.95 -8.32 14.68
CA THR A 98 9.67 -9.32 15.72
C THR A 98 10.72 -10.42 15.67
N ASP A 99 10.67 -11.38 16.60
CA ASP A 99 11.58 -12.55 16.61
C ASP A 99 11.49 -13.41 15.33
N LYS A 100 10.37 -13.30 14.58
CA LYS A 100 10.12 -14.08 13.36
C LYS A 100 10.25 -13.28 12.08
N LYS A 101 10.33 -11.95 12.16
CA LYS A 101 10.31 -11.06 11.01
C LYS A 101 11.15 -9.82 11.29
N ILE A 102 12.15 -9.59 10.46
CA ILE A 102 13.07 -8.45 10.58
C ILE A 102 12.89 -7.52 9.39
N PHE A 103 12.58 -6.26 9.67
CA PHE A 103 12.58 -5.20 8.67
C PHE A 103 13.99 -4.62 8.58
N PHE A 104 14.74 -5.00 7.54
CA PHE A 104 16.16 -4.64 7.40
C PHE A 104 16.41 -3.53 6.38
N GLY A 105 15.40 -3.12 5.62
CA GLY A 105 15.52 -2.05 4.65
C GLY A 105 14.15 -1.52 4.24
N GLY A 106 14.12 -0.31 3.70
CA GLY A 106 12.91 0.33 3.25
C GLY A 106 13.17 1.70 2.66
N THR A 107 12.18 2.23 1.98
CA THR A 107 12.13 3.60 1.47
C THR A 107 10.79 4.22 1.85
N ASN A 108 10.76 5.54 1.96
CA ASN A 108 9.49 6.27 1.94
C ASN A 108 8.90 6.18 0.53
N GLY A 109 7.57 6.12 0.48
CA GLY A 109 6.83 6.23 -0.77
C GLY A 109 5.90 7.42 -0.69
N ASP A 110 5.08 7.60 -1.66
CA ASP A 110 4.04 8.63 -1.84
C ASP A 110 4.27 9.99 -1.14
N PHE A 111 3.60 11.03 -1.61
CA PHE A 111 3.40 12.26 -0.86
C PHE A 111 2.28 12.07 0.16
N PHE A 112 2.25 12.92 1.16
CA PHE A 112 1.25 12.90 2.21
C PHE A 112 0.77 14.30 2.56
N ALA A 113 -0.41 14.41 3.16
CA ALA A 113 -0.98 15.67 3.60
C ALA A 113 -0.12 16.29 4.72
N THR A 114 0.26 17.56 4.54
CA THR A 114 1.03 18.34 5.53
C THR A 114 0.16 19.24 6.39
N THR A 115 -1.13 19.34 6.07
CA THR A 115 -2.15 20.10 6.82
C THR A 115 -3.43 19.25 6.94
N GLY A 116 -4.28 19.54 7.89
CA GLY A 116 -5.49 18.75 8.17
C GLY A 116 -5.11 17.37 8.72
N ASP A 117 -5.45 16.33 8.00
CA ASP A 117 -5.11 14.93 8.32
C ASP A 117 -3.63 14.64 8.01
N VAL A 118 -2.73 15.25 8.75
CA VAL A 118 -1.28 15.17 8.52
C VAL A 118 -0.82 13.72 8.48
N GLY A 119 -0.10 13.37 7.40
CA GLY A 119 0.43 12.02 7.17
C GLY A 119 -0.46 11.16 6.28
N ARG A 120 -1.71 11.55 5.99
CA ARG A 120 -2.59 10.82 5.07
C ARG A 120 -1.95 10.74 3.68
N PRO A 121 -1.79 9.55 3.08
CA PRO A 121 -1.27 9.40 1.72
C PRO A 121 -2.11 10.19 0.70
N VAL A 122 -1.48 10.70 -0.35
CA VAL A 122 -2.20 11.37 -1.45
C VAL A 122 -2.76 10.35 -2.43
N GLY A 123 -2.00 9.31 -2.72
CA GLY A 123 -2.39 8.25 -3.63
C GLY A 123 -3.10 7.08 -2.96
N PHE A 124 -3.59 6.21 -3.79
CA PHE A 124 -4.23 4.99 -3.36
C PHE A 124 -3.24 4.03 -2.65
N THR A 125 -3.73 3.28 -1.67
CA THR A 125 -2.88 2.44 -0.84
C THR A 125 -3.53 1.09 -0.57
N VAL A 126 -2.76 0.01 -0.76
CA VAL A 126 -3.12 -1.37 -0.39
C VAL A 126 -2.14 -1.89 0.64
N VAL A 127 -2.64 -2.48 1.71
CA VAL A 127 -1.86 -3.12 2.77
C VAL A 127 -2.40 -4.53 2.98
N ASN A 128 -1.56 -5.55 2.81
CA ASN A 128 -1.93 -6.96 3.01
C ASN A 128 -3.22 -7.37 2.28
N ASN A 129 -3.30 -7.09 0.98
CA ASN A 129 -4.43 -7.37 0.08
C ASN A 129 -5.68 -6.50 0.34
N GLU A 130 -5.68 -5.67 1.37
CA GLU A 130 -6.81 -4.84 1.75
C GLU A 130 -6.63 -3.41 1.23
N PHE A 131 -7.69 -2.82 0.69
CA PHE A 131 -7.71 -1.39 0.39
C PHE A 131 -7.60 -0.60 1.70
N ALA A 132 -6.45 -0.01 1.95
CA ALA A 132 -6.25 0.89 3.06
C ALA A 132 -6.76 2.30 2.74
N TYR A 133 -6.66 2.74 1.49
CA TYR A 133 -7.10 4.05 1.07
C TYR A 133 -7.45 4.13 -0.41
N ILE A 134 -8.67 4.54 -0.71
CA ILE A 134 -9.15 4.87 -2.05
C ILE A 134 -9.64 6.32 -2.03
N PRO A 135 -8.80 7.30 -2.43
CA PRO A 135 -9.19 8.70 -2.56
C PRO A 135 -10.03 8.97 -3.81
N ILE A 136 -10.37 10.23 -4.02
CA ILE A 136 -10.83 10.71 -5.32
C ILE A 136 -9.74 10.39 -6.36
N PRO A 137 -10.11 9.89 -7.56
CA PRO A 137 -9.15 9.55 -8.61
C PRO A 137 -8.19 10.71 -8.91
N THR A 138 -6.90 10.39 -9.02
CA THR A 138 -5.83 11.32 -9.39
C THR A 138 -5.00 10.71 -10.52
N ASP A 139 -4.23 11.52 -11.24
CA ASP A 139 -3.32 11.06 -12.30
C ASP A 139 -2.02 10.45 -11.74
N ARG A 140 -2.02 10.08 -10.47
CA ARG A 140 -0.83 9.52 -9.81
C ARG A 140 -0.58 8.10 -10.26
N LYS A 141 0.70 7.80 -10.49
CA LYS A 141 1.17 6.44 -10.74
C LYS A 141 1.19 5.68 -9.43
N MET A 142 1.45 4.41 -9.50
CA MET A 142 1.55 3.55 -8.33
C MET A 142 2.61 2.49 -8.51
N GLY A 143 3.15 2.03 -7.38
CA GLY A 143 4.10 0.93 -7.31
C GLY A 143 3.77 0.00 -6.16
N GLY A 144 4.05 -1.28 -6.33
CA GLY A 144 3.77 -2.27 -5.31
C GLY A 144 4.16 -3.68 -5.72
N VAL A 145 3.56 -4.64 -5.07
CA VAL A 145 3.69 -6.07 -5.40
C VAL A 145 2.32 -6.73 -5.42
N ASP A 146 2.18 -7.71 -6.29
CA ASP A 146 1.00 -8.57 -6.34
C ASP A 146 1.05 -9.69 -5.27
N GLU A 147 0.04 -10.56 -5.25
CA GLU A 147 -0.04 -11.69 -4.32
C GLU A 147 1.07 -12.74 -4.51
N GLN A 148 1.75 -12.73 -5.64
CA GLN A 148 2.92 -13.58 -5.93
C GLN A 148 4.25 -12.85 -5.69
N MET A 149 4.23 -11.68 -5.00
CA MET A 149 5.40 -10.85 -4.74
C MET A 149 6.12 -10.34 -6.01
N ARG A 150 5.42 -10.27 -7.16
CA ARG A 150 5.95 -9.68 -8.38
C ARG A 150 5.78 -8.17 -8.32
N GLY A 151 6.84 -7.43 -8.67
CA GLY A 151 6.80 -5.96 -8.75
C GLY A 151 5.76 -5.48 -9.79
N VAL A 152 4.95 -4.52 -9.39
CA VAL A 152 3.93 -3.87 -10.22
C VAL A 152 4.20 -2.37 -10.23
N ILE A 153 4.21 -1.77 -11.43
CA ILE A 153 4.22 -0.32 -11.62
C ILE A 153 3.11 -0.03 -12.63
N ALA A 154 2.22 0.90 -12.31
CA ALA A 154 1.13 1.28 -13.20
C ALA A 154 0.93 2.79 -13.25
N LYS A 155 0.40 3.26 -14.39
CA LYS A 155 0.11 4.68 -14.65
C LYS A 155 -1.34 5.02 -14.38
N THR A 156 -2.24 4.06 -14.55
CA THR A 156 -3.68 4.25 -14.39
C THR A 156 -4.26 3.18 -13.47
N MET A 157 -5.32 3.57 -12.76
CA MET A 157 -6.08 2.70 -11.89
C MET A 157 -7.57 2.86 -12.17
N GLU A 158 -8.24 1.74 -12.31
CA GLU A 158 -9.71 1.66 -12.35
C GLU A 158 -10.17 0.89 -11.10
N TYR A 159 -10.81 1.58 -10.17
CA TYR A 159 -11.40 1.00 -8.98
C TYR A 159 -12.93 0.93 -9.14
N SER A 160 -13.52 -0.15 -8.70
CA SER A 160 -14.95 -0.29 -8.51
C SER A 160 -15.22 -1.02 -7.20
N GLY A 161 -16.03 -0.41 -6.35
CA GLY A 161 -16.56 -1.02 -5.12
C GLY A 161 -18.08 -1.07 -5.18
N ALA A 162 -18.69 -2.15 -4.74
CA ALA A 162 -20.13 -2.33 -4.73
C ALA A 162 -20.61 -3.05 -3.47
N LEU A 163 -21.70 -2.58 -2.89
CA LEU A 163 -22.51 -3.30 -1.94
C LEU A 163 -23.70 -3.89 -2.70
N VAL A 164 -23.73 -5.21 -2.82
CA VAL A 164 -24.77 -5.94 -3.54
C VAL A 164 -25.84 -6.40 -2.55
N LEU A 165 -27.04 -5.90 -2.74
CA LEU A 165 -28.23 -6.26 -1.99
C LEU A 165 -29.18 -7.05 -2.90
N GLU A 166 -30.25 -7.63 -2.35
CA GLU A 166 -31.19 -8.46 -3.10
C GLU A 166 -31.79 -7.73 -4.30
N ASP A 167 -32.25 -6.49 -4.11
CA ASP A 167 -32.96 -5.73 -5.12
C ASP A 167 -32.14 -4.59 -5.75
N THR A 168 -30.94 -4.30 -5.25
CA THR A 168 -30.14 -3.16 -5.71
C THR A 168 -28.65 -3.36 -5.47
N THR A 169 -27.86 -2.59 -6.21
CA THR A 169 -26.41 -2.51 -6.01
C THR A 169 -26.02 -1.06 -5.76
N LEU A 170 -25.35 -0.81 -4.64
CA LEU A 170 -24.90 0.51 -4.24
C LEU A 170 -23.40 0.64 -4.51
N ASN A 171 -22.99 1.75 -5.12
CA ASN A 171 -21.58 2.03 -5.36
C ASN A 171 -20.86 2.41 -4.08
N ILE A 172 -19.80 1.69 -3.70
CA ILE A 172 -18.86 2.08 -2.67
C ILE A 172 -17.84 3.02 -3.32
N ALA A 173 -18.04 4.32 -3.13
CA ALA A 173 -17.28 5.36 -3.83
C ALA A 173 -15.80 5.37 -3.43
N HIS A 174 -15.53 5.15 -2.14
CA HIS A 174 -14.20 5.29 -1.55
C HIS A 174 -13.98 4.27 -0.43
N VAL A 175 -12.71 4.11 -0.04
CA VAL A 175 -12.32 3.42 1.19
C VAL A 175 -11.51 4.38 2.06
N ASN A 176 -11.92 4.55 3.31
CA ASN A 176 -11.26 5.42 4.29
C ASN A 176 -11.07 6.88 3.83
N TYR A 177 -12.00 7.38 3.03
CA TYR A 177 -12.04 8.76 2.57
C TYR A 177 -13.25 9.48 3.15
N GLY A 178 -13.21 10.83 3.16
CA GLY A 178 -14.32 11.64 3.69
C GLY A 178 -15.64 11.40 2.94
N ARG A 179 -16.69 10.97 3.65
CA ARG A 179 -18.02 10.69 3.10
C ARG A 179 -18.68 11.98 2.62
N GLN A 180 -19.01 12.07 1.34
CA GLN A 180 -19.73 13.18 0.75
C GLN A 180 -21.24 12.90 0.71
N SER A 181 -22.04 13.91 0.28
CA SER A 181 -23.48 13.75 0.12
C SER A 181 -23.81 12.69 -0.93
N ASN A 182 -24.75 11.80 -0.59
CA ASN A 182 -25.21 10.70 -1.43
C ASN A 182 -24.12 9.66 -1.79
N GLU A 183 -23.08 9.57 -0.97
CA GLU A 183 -22.04 8.54 -1.11
C GLU A 183 -22.19 7.45 -0.07
N LEU A 184 -21.72 6.26 -0.45
CA LEU A 184 -21.41 5.13 0.40
C LEU A 184 -19.89 4.97 0.45
N VAL A 185 -19.33 4.95 1.64
CA VAL A 185 -17.89 4.78 1.91
C VAL A 185 -17.69 3.59 2.83
N LEU A 186 -16.67 2.78 2.55
CA LEU A 186 -16.22 1.74 3.47
C LEU A 186 -15.10 2.28 4.34
N PHE A 187 -15.22 2.10 5.65
CA PHE A 187 -14.17 2.38 6.62
C PHE A 187 -13.69 1.10 7.26
N ASN A 188 -12.39 0.91 7.35
CA ASN A 188 -11.75 -0.20 8.04
C ASN A 188 -10.70 0.29 9.05
N GLN A 189 -10.02 -0.63 9.72
CA GLN A 189 -9.04 -0.35 10.78
C GLN A 189 -7.92 0.64 10.39
N HIS A 190 -7.59 0.77 9.09
CA HIS A 190 -6.58 1.73 8.62
C HIS A 190 -7.02 3.19 8.79
N ASN A 191 -8.33 3.46 8.91
CA ASN A 191 -8.85 4.80 9.23
C ASN A 191 -8.56 5.20 10.68
N GLY A 192 -8.35 4.24 11.57
CA GLY A 192 -8.24 4.41 13.01
C GLY A 192 -9.45 3.83 13.75
N ALA A 193 -9.67 4.26 15.00
CA ALA A 193 -10.63 3.64 15.90
C ALA A 193 -12.10 3.92 15.54
N THR A 194 -12.40 4.93 14.72
CA THR A 194 -13.75 5.32 14.33
C THR A 194 -13.80 5.83 12.89
N THR A 195 -15.02 5.95 12.34
CA THR A 195 -15.23 6.52 11.00
C THR A 195 -14.94 8.01 10.91
N ASN A 196 -14.93 8.73 12.02
CA ASN A 196 -14.81 10.20 12.08
C ASN A 196 -15.84 10.95 11.21
N THR A 197 -17.00 10.36 10.97
CA THR A 197 -18.07 10.97 10.18
C THR A 197 -18.94 11.89 11.03
N ASN A 198 -19.70 12.76 10.35
CA ASN A 198 -20.74 13.56 10.97
C ASN A 198 -22.03 12.72 11.21
N ALA A 199 -22.99 13.30 11.93
CA ALA A 199 -24.25 12.64 12.28
C ALA A 199 -25.28 12.54 11.13
N TYR A 200 -24.95 13.01 9.90
CA TYR A 200 -25.93 13.04 8.80
C TYR A 200 -25.91 11.77 7.94
N GLY A 201 -26.00 10.60 8.56
CA GLY A 201 -25.97 9.35 7.81
C GLY A 201 -26.33 8.13 8.62
N THR A 202 -26.29 6.98 7.95
CA THR A 202 -26.47 5.65 8.54
C THR A 202 -25.17 4.88 8.38
N GLU A 203 -24.74 4.22 9.44
CA GLU A 203 -23.53 3.42 9.50
C GLU A 203 -23.87 2.01 9.95
N LEU A 204 -23.33 1.04 9.25
CA LEU A 204 -23.47 -0.38 9.55
C LEU A 204 -22.09 -0.96 9.86
N LEU A 205 -21.91 -1.48 11.05
CA LEU A 205 -20.75 -2.29 11.39
C LEU A 205 -20.94 -3.67 10.77
N ILE A 206 -19.90 -4.16 10.08
CA ILE A 206 -19.93 -5.46 9.42
C ILE A 206 -18.74 -6.31 9.85
N GLU A 207 -18.99 -7.61 9.95
CA GLU A 207 -17.98 -8.65 10.20
C GLU A 207 -17.99 -9.64 9.04
N LEU A 208 -16.80 -10.03 8.56
CA LEU A 208 -16.70 -11.01 7.48
C LEU A 208 -17.24 -12.37 7.94
N LEU A 209 -18.00 -13.02 7.07
CA LEU A 209 -18.38 -14.42 7.30
C LEU A 209 -17.14 -15.33 7.24
N PRO A 210 -17.16 -16.49 7.89
CA PRO A 210 -16.08 -17.47 7.80
C PRO A 210 -15.65 -17.73 6.34
N ASP A 211 -14.36 -17.96 6.13
CA ASP A 211 -13.74 -18.22 4.82
C ASP A 211 -13.80 -17.05 3.83
N ASN A 212 -14.18 -15.84 4.29
CA ASN A 212 -14.08 -14.62 3.51
C ASN A 212 -12.84 -13.82 3.93
N MET A 213 -12.20 -13.19 2.97
CA MET A 213 -11.02 -12.34 3.17
C MET A 213 -11.13 -11.08 2.30
N TRP A 214 -10.54 -9.99 2.77
CA TRP A 214 -10.35 -8.80 1.96
C TRP A 214 -9.46 -9.09 0.75
N GLY A 215 -9.71 -8.42 -0.34
CA GLY A 215 -8.93 -8.52 -1.57
C GLY A 215 -9.27 -7.40 -2.53
N THR A 216 -8.31 -7.07 -3.39
CA THR A 216 -8.49 -5.97 -4.37
C THR A 216 -9.37 -6.36 -5.56
N ASN A 217 -9.58 -7.67 -5.78
CA ASN A 217 -10.57 -8.23 -6.71
C ASN A 217 -11.25 -9.40 -5.99
N ALA A 218 -12.26 -9.10 -5.20
CA ALA A 218 -12.90 -10.08 -4.34
C ALA A 218 -14.43 -9.88 -4.29
N THR A 219 -15.13 -10.98 -4.09
CA THR A 219 -16.53 -11.00 -3.66
C THR A 219 -16.55 -11.50 -2.22
N ILE A 220 -16.99 -10.66 -1.31
CA ILE A 220 -16.85 -10.83 0.14
C ILE A 220 -18.24 -10.84 0.76
N ARG A 221 -18.54 -11.85 1.56
CA ARG A 221 -19.77 -11.91 2.34
C ARG A 221 -19.48 -11.46 3.77
N ALA A 222 -20.35 -10.61 4.29
CA ALA A 222 -20.27 -10.08 5.64
C ALA A 222 -21.65 -10.06 6.28
N LYS A 223 -21.68 -9.96 7.61
CA LYS A 223 -22.89 -9.85 8.40
C LYS A 223 -22.91 -8.48 9.10
N VAL A 224 -24.06 -7.83 9.10
CA VAL A 224 -24.28 -6.61 9.88
C VAL A 224 -24.34 -6.98 11.37
N THR A 225 -23.43 -6.39 12.17
CA THR A 225 -23.33 -6.67 13.62
C THR A 225 -23.80 -5.52 14.48
N ASP A 226 -23.79 -4.28 13.94
CA ASP A 226 -24.35 -3.09 14.62
C ASP A 226 -24.82 -2.05 13.59
N LYS A 227 -25.69 -1.15 14.02
CA LYS A 227 -26.25 -0.08 13.18
C LYS A 227 -26.44 1.19 13.97
N GLN A 228 -26.01 2.30 13.39
CA GLN A 228 -26.22 3.65 13.91
C GLN A 228 -26.83 4.55 12.83
N THR A 229 -27.84 5.33 13.20
CA THR A 229 -28.47 6.32 12.32
C THR A 229 -28.45 7.68 13.00
N GLN A 230 -27.98 8.70 12.27
CA GLN A 230 -27.88 10.10 12.73
C GLN A 230 -27.01 10.29 14.00
N ILE A 231 -25.98 9.47 14.14
CA ILE A 231 -24.99 9.56 15.24
C ILE A 231 -23.62 9.93 14.69
N GLY A 232 -23.12 9.15 13.73
CA GLY A 232 -21.78 9.30 13.15
C GLY A 232 -20.65 8.75 14.05
N SER A 233 -19.44 8.83 13.58
CA SER A 233 -18.23 8.38 14.28
C SER A 233 -18.33 6.97 14.87
N MET A 234 -18.93 6.04 14.12
CA MET A 234 -19.05 4.63 14.52
C MET A 234 -17.67 4.02 14.80
N ALA A 235 -17.59 3.26 15.89
CA ALA A 235 -16.36 2.53 16.23
C ALA A 235 -16.03 1.47 15.17
N ILE A 236 -14.73 1.24 14.92
CA ILE A 236 -14.21 0.23 14.01
C ILE A 236 -13.36 -0.76 14.82
N PRO A 237 -13.94 -1.83 15.35
CA PRO A 237 -13.19 -2.87 16.05
C PRO A 237 -12.21 -3.61 15.10
N ASP A 238 -11.18 -4.22 15.67
CA ASP A 238 -10.21 -4.99 14.91
C ASP A 238 -10.90 -6.09 14.09
N GLY A 239 -10.52 -6.20 12.82
CA GLY A 239 -11.05 -7.19 11.89
C GLY A 239 -12.45 -6.89 11.33
N GLN A 240 -13.07 -5.78 11.74
CA GLN A 240 -14.38 -5.33 11.26
C GLN A 240 -14.24 -4.10 10.36
N ALA A 241 -15.33 -3.76 9.68
CA ALA A 241 -15.42 -2.56 8.84
C ALA A 241 -16.80 -1.90 9.00
N VAL A 242 -16.89 -0.65 8.58
CA VAL A 242 -18.14 0.13 8.61
C VAL A 242 -18.52 0.55 7.18
N LEU A 243 -19.74 0.25 6.78
CA LEU A 243 -20.38 0.84 5.62
C LEU A 243 -21.09 2.11 6.07
N SER A 244 -20.66 3.26 5.57
CA SER A 244 -21.14 4.58 5.98
C SER A 244 -21.81 5.28 4.81
N GLY A 245 -23.15 5.45 4.88
CA GLY A 245 -23.96 6.09 3.85
C GLY A 245 -24.43 7.49 4.28
N HIS A 246 -24.51 8.41 3.30
CA HIS A 246 -25.10 9.72 3.46
C HIS A 246 -26.25 9.93 2.43
N GLY A 247 -27.26 10.70 2.80
CA GLY A 247 -28.37 11.04 1.91
C GLY A 247 -29.09 9.80 1.36
N THR A 248 -29.13 9.63 0.04
CA THR A 248 -29.79 8.47 -0.61
C THR A 248 -29.15 7.15 -0.19
N MET A 249 -27.82 7.10 0.03
CA MET A 249 -27.15 5.89 0.50
C MET A 249 -27.50 5.57 1.96
N ALA A 250 -27.70 6.59 2.81
CA ALA A 250 -28.17 6.37 4.19
C ALA A 250 -29.55 5.70 4.18
N ALA A 251 -30.47 6.18 3.35
CA ALA A 251 -31.81 5.62 3.22
C ALA A 251 -31.81 4.15 2.76
N GLU A 252 -30.87 3.76 1.92
CA GLU A 252 -30.69 2.35 1.52
C GLU A 252 -30.14 1.51 2.69
N LEU A 253 -29.12 2.00 3.40
CA LEU A 253 -28.56 1.30 4.56
C LEU A 253 -29.56 1.16 5.72
N GLU A 254 -30.49 2.11 5.88
CA GLU A 254 -31.55 2.05 6.91
C GLU A 254 -32.47 0.84 6.75
N LYS A 255 -32.63 0.31 5.55
CA LYS A 255 -33.45 -0.88 5.28
C LYS A 255 -32.83 -2.17 5.82
N LEU A 256 -31.53 -2.19 6.04
CA LEU A 256 -30.79 -3.34 6.57
C LEU A 256 -30.87 -3.38 8.09
N ASN A 257 -30.88 -4.58 8.67
CA ASN A 257 -30.96 -4.84 10.08
C ASN A 257 -29.72 -5.57 10.60
N VAL A 258 -29.47 -5.47 11.88
CA VAL A 258 -28.47 -6.31 12.55
C VAL A 258 -28.84 -7.78 12.33
N GLY A 259 -27.89 -8.56 11.86
CA GLY A 259 -28.07 -9.96 11.50
C GLY A 259 -28.16 -10.22 9.99
N ASP A 260 -28.48 -9.21 9.19
CA ASP A 260 -28.55 -9.34 7.73
C ASP A 260 -27.17 -9.62 7.14
N GLU A 261 -27.14 -10.45 6.10
CA GLU A 261 -25.92 -10.69 5.32
C GLU A 261 -25.88 -9.77 4.11
N VAL A 262 -24.70 -9.28 3.82
CA VAL A 262 -24.43 -8.39 2.69
C VAL A 262 -23.27 -8.92 1.87
N THR A 263 -23.21 -8.57 0.60
CA THR A 263 -22.12 -8.92 -0.30
C THR A 263 -21.41 -7.65 -0.77
N ILE A 264 -20.10 -7.61 -0.57
CA ILE A 264 -19.23 -6.54 -1.06
C ILE A 264 -18.44 -7.08 -2.23
N GLN A 265 -18.37 -6.33 -3.30
CA GLN A 265 -17.56 -6.66 -4.47
C GLN A 265 -16.55 -5.55 -4.73
N PHE A 266 -15.28 -5.94 -4.90
CA PHE A 266 -14.24 -5.06 -5.36
C PHE A 266 -13.67 -5.51 -6.70
N SER A 267 -13.34 -4.56 -7.55
CA SER A 267 -12.61 -4.77 -8.78
C SER A 267 -11.55 -3.70 -8.94
N LEU A 268 -10.34 -4.14 -9.26
CA LEU A 268 -9.19 -3.30 -9.52
C LEU A 268 -8.54 -3.69 -10.84
N LYS A 269 -8.36 -2.71 -11.72
CA LYS A 269 -7.52 -2.85 -12.90
C LYS A 269 -6.40 -1.83 -12.85
N LEU A 270 -5.22 -2.26 -13.22
CA LEU A 270 -4.05 -1.43 -13.40
C LEU A 270 -3.66 -1.44 -14.88
N ASP A 271 -3.58 -0.25 -15.50
CA ASP A 271 -3.36 -0.10 -16.95
C ASP A 271 -4.30 -1.01 -17.78
N GLY A 272 -5.58 -1.12 -17.36
CA GLY A 272 -6.61 -1.94 -18.00
C GLY A 272 -6.56 -3.44 -17.66
N VAL A 273 -5.61 -3.90 -16.86
CA VAL A 273 -5.43 -5.33 -16.50
C VAL A 273 -5.90 -5.58 -15.08
N VAL A 274 -6.75 -6.59 -14.88
CA VAL A 274 -7.17 -7.05 -13.53
C VAL A 274 -5.94 -7.49 -12.74
N THR A 275 -5.71 -6.87 -11.61
CA THR A 275 -4.49 -7.07 -10.82
C THR A 275 -4.81 -7.25 -9.34
N ASN A 276 -4.47 -8.41 -8.78
CA ASN A 276 -4.55 -8.66 -7.35
C ASN A 276 -3.31 -8.13 -6.67
N LEU A 277 -3.47 -7.04 -5.93
CA LEU A 277 -2.36 -6.42 -5.20
C LEU A 277 -2.29 -6.92 -3.77
N SER A 278 -1.08 -7.25 -3.33
CA SER A 278 -0.78 -7.48 -1.92
C SER A 278 -0.41 -6.19 -1.20
N GLN A 279 0.46 -5.41 -1.82
CA GLN A 279 0.95 -4.15 -1.27
C GLN A 279 1.03 -3.11 -2.39
N CYS A 280 0.58 -1.90 -2.13
CA CYS A 280 0.70 -0.83 -3.11
C CYS A 280 0.70 0.55 -2.47
N ILE A 281 1.40 1.47 -3.10
CA ILE A 281 1.51 2.86 -2.69
C ILE A 281 1.46 3.76 -3.92
N GLY A 282 0.88 4.95 -3.77
CA GLY A 282 0.97 6.00 -4.78
C GLY A 282 2.42 6.41 -5.06
N ALA A 283 2.70 6.84 -6.28
CA ALA A 283 4.00 7.31 -6.74
C ALA A 283 3.82 8.44 -7.77
N ASP A 284 4.90 9.14 -8.11
CA ASP A 284 4.96 10.15 -9.19
C ASP A 284 5.87 9.70 -10.33
#